data_ccf4ff46055f404fac5465a9874f5bf8
#
_entry.id   ccf4ff46055f404fac5465a9874f5bf8
#
_cell.length_a   1.000
_cell.length_b   1.000
_cell.length_c   1.000
_cell.angle_alpha   90.00
_cell.angle_beta   90.00
_cell.angle_gamma   90.00
#
_symmetry.space_group_name_H-M   'P 1'
#
loop_
_entity.id
_entity.type
_entity.pdbx_description
1 polymer ?
#
loop_
_entity_poly.entity_id
_entity_poly.type
_entity_poly.pdbx_seq_one_letter_code
_entity_poly.pdbx_strand_id
1 'polypeptide(L)'
;FDVLHPMGWDAFGLPAENAAIKHHSHPAKWTYANIETQKASFKRMGLSYDWDRTVVACDPEYYRWGQWIFLQFWKRGLVERRNSPVNWCPKCQTVLANEQVTEGECWRCHSAVEKRDLTQWYLKITDYAQELLDDLDQLDGWPERVKQMQANWIGRSEGAEVKFTLCDKQGNAPENPTEDDLITVFTTRADTLFGCSF
;
A
#
# COMPACT_ATOMS: atom_id res chain seq x y z
N PHE A 1 -30.34 -22.33 -12.90
CA PHE A 1 -29.31 -22.07 -11.89
C PHE A 1 -29.69 -20.83 -11.12
N ASP A 2 -29.59 -20.87 -9.80
CA ASP A 2 -29.72 -19.68 -8.95
C ASP A 2 -28.38 -18.94 -8.98
N VAL A 3 -28.39 -17.71 -9.46
CA VAL A 3 -27.18 -16.89 -9.60
C VAL A 3 -27.17 -15.82 -8.52
N LEU A 4 -26.16 -15.86 -7.66
CA LEU A 4 -25.89 -14.78 -6.71
C LEU A 4 -25.13 -13.66 -7.44
N HIS A 5 -25.82 -12.56 -7.73
CA HIS A 5 -25.25 -11.40 -8.43
C HIS A 5 -25.58 -10.09 -7.71
N PRO A 6 -24.98 -9.86 -6.52
CA PRO A 6 -25.23 -8.64 -5.74
C PRO A 6 -24.54 -7.43 -6.36
N MET A 7 -25.03 -6.24 -6.01
CA MET A 7 -24.35 -4.97 -6.32
C MET A 7 -23.65 -4.43 -5.08
N GLY A 8 -22.36 -4.09 -5.20
CA GLY A 8 -21.57 -3.42 -4.15
C GLY A 8 -21.24 -1.98 -4.54
N TRP A 9 -21.43 -1.05 -3.61
CA TRP A 9 -21.10 0.36 -3.75
C TRP A 9 -19.84 0.68 -2.93
N ASP A 10 -18.73 1.00 -3.59
CA ASP A 10 -17.53 1.52 -2.92
C ASP A 10 -17.76 2.99 -2.58
N ALA A 11 -18.24 3.22 -1.37
CA ALA A 11 -18.87 4.48 -0.98
C ALA A 11 -18.01 5.35 -0.04
N PHE A 12 -16.85 4.88 0.38
CA PHE A 12 -15.88 5.66 1.14
C PHE A 12 -14.90 6.41 0.24
N GLY A 13 -14.28 7.45 0.80
CA GLY A 13 -13.09 8.06 0.25
C GLY A 13 -13.22 9.52 -0.18
N LEU A 14 -12.09 10.10 -0.50
CA LEU A 14 -11.91 11.50 -0.88
C LEU A 14 -12.75 11.99 -2.07
N PRO A 15 -13.08 11.18 -3.10
CA PRO A 15 -13.92 11.68 -4.20
C PRO A 15 -15.28 12.16 -3.73
N ALA A 16 -15.94 11.40 -2.85
CA ALA A 16 -17.24 11.79 -2.29
C ALA A 16 -17.12 13.00 -1.34
N GLU A 17 -16.07 13.03 -0.52
CA GLU A 17 -15.81 14.15 0.40
C GLU A 17 -15.52 15.44 -0.35
N ASN A 18 -14.65 15.42 -1.36
CA ASN A 18 -14.33 16.58 -2.18
C ASN A 18 -15.54 17.10 -2.97
N ALA A 19 -16.37 16.19 -3.50
CA ALA A 19 -17.61 16.56 -4.16
C ALA A 19 -18.59 17.21 -3.19
N ALA A 20 -18.72 16.67 -1.99
CA ALA A 20 -19.58 17.22 -0.94
C ALA A 20 -19.12 18.64 -0.52
N ILE A 21 -17.82 18.85 -0.35
CA ILE A 21 -17.24 20.19 -0.08
C ILE A 21 -17.58 21.14 -1.22
N LYS A 22 -17.32 20.74 -2.46
CA LYS A 22 -17.60 21.55 -3.67
C LYS A 22 -19.07 21.95 -3.82
N HIS A 23 -19.97 21.06 -3.42
CA HIS A 23 -21.42 21.27 -3.54
C HIS A 23 -22.09 21.71 -2.22
N HIS A 24 -21.28 22.06 -1.20
CA HIS A 24 -21.77 22.49 0.12
C HIS A 24 -22.80 21.51 0.72
N SER A 25 -22.50 20.21 0.62
CA SER A 25 -23.36 19.13 1.04
C SER A 25 -22.63 18.21 2.03
N HIS A 26 -23.39 17.43 2.79
CA HIS A 26 -22.80 16.38 3.62
C HIS A 26 -22.40 15.17 2.76
N PRO A 27 -21.19 14.56 2.97
CA PRO A 27 -20.70 13.43 2.17
C PRO A 27 -21.70 12.28 2.06
N ALA A 28 -22.34 11.89 3.17
CA ALA A 28 -23.35 10.82 3.15
C ALA A 28 -24.54 11.16 2.24
N LYS A 29 -25.08 12.38 2.35
CA LYS A 29 -26.19 12.82 1.50
C LYS A 29 -25.82 12.77 0.03
N TRP A 30 -24.62 13.23 -0.32
CA TRP A 30 -24.09 13.16 -1.68
C TRP A 30 -23.96 11.73 -2.18
N THR A 31 -23.34 10.87 -1.37
CA THR A 31 -23.08 9.47 -1.72
C THR A 31 -24.38 8.69 -1.94
N TYR A 32 -25.32 8.71 -1.00
CA TYR A 32 -26.57 7.97 -1.14
C TYR A 32 -27.43 8.48 -2.29
N ALA A 33 -27.47 9.79 -2.56
CA ALA A 33 -28.16 10.33 -3.72
C ALA A 33 -27.57 9.82 -5.05
N ASN A 34 -26.23 9.72 -5.13
CA ASN A 34 -25.56 9.16 -6.30
C ASN A 34 -25.81 7.66 -6.47
N ILE A 35 -25.85 6.89 -5.37
CA ILE A 35 -26.20 5.47 -5.40
C ILE A 35 -27.58 5.28 -6.02
N GLU A 36 -28.59 6.03 -5.58
CA GLU A 36 -29.93 5.91 -6.15
C GLU A 36 -29.97 6.30 -7.64
N THR A 37 -29.24 7.34 -8.03
CA THR A 37 -29.15 7.76 -9.44
C THR A 37 -28.50 6.66 -10.30
N GLN A 38 -27.40 6.06 -9.85
CA GLN A 38 -26.71 4.97 -10.55
C GLN A 38 -27.58 3.72 -10.61
N LYS A 39 -28.23 3.35 -9.50
CA LYS A 39 -29.16 2.22 -9.43
C LYS A 39 -30.29 2.36 -10.45
N ALA A 40 -30.87 3.55 -10.56
CA ALA A 40 -31.91 3.84 -11.55
C ALA A 40 -31.38 3.69 -12.98
N SER A 41 -30.15 4.17 -13.25
CA SER A 41 -29.49 4.05 -14.55
C SER A 41 -29.22 2.59 -14.93
N PHE A 42 -28.71 1.79 -14.00
CA PHE A 42 -28.41 0.37 -14.22
C PHE A 42 -29.69 -0.44 -14.49
N LYS A 43 -30.79 -0.14 -13.76
CA LYS A 43 -32.10 -0.75 -14.04
C LYS A 43 -32.61 -0.41 -15.44
N ARG A 44 -32.42 0.84 -15.89
CA ARG A 44 -32.79 1.25 -17.26
C ARG A 44 -31.98 0.56 -18.33
N MET A 45 -30.69 0.23 -18.06
CA MET A 45 -29.84 -0.54 -18.94
C MET A 45 -30.15 -2.05 -18.95
N GLY A 46 -31.04 -2.50 -18.10
CA GLY A 46 -31.43 -3.91 -18.00
C GLY A 46 -30.40 -4.80 -17.28
N LEU A 47 -29.54 -4.21 -16.43
CA LEU A 47 -28.58 -4.98 -15.65
C LEU A 47 -29.31 -5.79 -14.57
N SER A 48 -29.13 -7.10 -14.58
CA SER A 48 -29.85 -8.06 -13.73
C SER A 48 -29.09 -8.34 -12.42
N TYR A 49 -28.86 -7.28 -11.64
CA TYR A 49 -28.36 -7.44 -10.27
C TYR A 49 -29.46 -7.89 -9.32
N ASP A 50 -29.08 -8.60 -8.27
CA ASP A 50 -29.96 -8.85 -7.12
C ASP A 50 -30.01 -7.58 -6.26
N TRP A 51 -30.98 -6.71 -6.57
CA TRP A 51 -31.11 -5.40 -5.94
C TRP A 51 -31.52 -5.46 -4.47
N ASP A 52 -31.97 -6.61 -3.98
CA ASP A 52 -32.30 -6.83 -2.57
C ASP A 52 -31.08 -7.22 -1.74
N ARG A 53 -29.99 -7.62 -2.42
CA ARG A 53 -28.69 -7.96 -1.81
C ARG A 53 -27.61 -6.94 -2.16
N THR A 54 -27.91 -5.67 -2.04
CA THR A 54 -26.92 -4.61 -2.24
C THR A 54 -26.10 -4.38 -1.00
N VAL A 55 -24.84 -4.00 -1.21
CA VAL A 55 -23.87 -3.69 -0.16
C VAL A 55 -23.36 -2.27 -0.36
N VAL A 56 -23.31 -1.49 0.70
CA VAL A 56 -22.72 -0.14 0.69
C VAL A 56 -21.55 -0.11 1.67
N ALA A 57 -20.36 0.12 1.18
CA ALA A 57 -19.11 0.01 1.98
C ALA A 57 -19.10 0.97 3.18
N CYS A 58 -19.77 2.12 3.09
CA CYS A 58 -19.85 3.09 4.19
C CYS A 58 -20.96 2.82 5.21
N ASP A 59 -21.76 1.76 5.04
CA ASP A 59 -22.76 1.39 6.02
C ASP A 59 -22.10 0.75 7.25
N PRO A 60 -22.49 1.12 8.49
CA PRO A 60 -21.95 0.54 9.71
C PRO A 60 -22.06 -0.98 9.77
N GLU A 61 -23.15 -1.54 9.27
CA GLU A 61 -23.39 -2.98 9.20
C GLU A 61 -22.38 -3.70 8.30
N TYR A 62 -21.81 -3.00 7.32
CA TYR A 62 -20.78 -3.54 6.46
C TYR A 62 -19.37 -3.28 7.02
N TYR A 63 -18.96 -2.03 7.30
CA TYR A 63 -17.59 -1.72 7.68
C TYR A 63 -17.19 -2.27 9.06
N ARG A 64 -18.14 -2.60 9.94
CA ARG A 64 -17.85 -3.29 11.21
C ARG A 64 -17.04 -4.57 11.02
N TRP A 65 -17.23 -5.25 9.88
CA TRP A 65 -16.48 -6.47 9.58
C TRP A 65 -15.01 -6.19 9.24
N GLY A 66 -14.73 -5.09 8.53
CA GLY A 66 -13.37 -4.61 8.33
C GLY A 66 -12.68 -4.29 9.66
N GLN A 67 -13.39 -3.63 10.57
CA GLN A 67 -12.89 -3.35 11.92
C GLN A 67 -12.64 -4.64 12.72
N TRP A 68 -13.53 -5.62 12.60
CA TRP A 68 -13.35 -6.93 13.25
C TRP A 68 -12.13 -7.67 12.69
N ILE A 69 -11.93 -7.68 11.37
CA ILE A 69 -10.75 -8.27 10.73
C ILE A 69 -9.47 -7.57 11.21
N PHE A 70 -9.45 -6.25 11.27
CA PHE A 70 -8.32 -5.50 11.81
C PHE A 70 -7.98 -5.93 13.24
N LEU A 71 -8.99 -6.10 14.09
CA LEU A 71 -8.78 -6.58 15.46
C LEU A 71 -8.24 -8.02 15.52
N GLN A 72 -8.62 -8.88 14.57
CA GLN A 72 -8.02 -10.23 14.49
C GLN A 72 -6.54 -10.16 14.09
N PHE A 73 -6.18 -9.30 13.14
CA PHE A 73 -4.78 -9.07 12.75
C PHE A 73 -3.98 -8.51 13.92
N TRP A 74 -4.52 -7.55 14.63
CA TRP A 74 -3.86 -6.99 15.81
C TRP A 74 -3.62 -8.03 16.91
N LYS A 75 -4.63 -8.84 17.24
CA LYS A 75 -4.50 -9.95 18.21
C LYS A 75 -3.41 -10.96 17.82
N ARG A 76 -3.16 -11.14 16.55
CA ARG A 76 -2.12 -12.03 16.00
C ARG A 76 -0.75 -11.36 15.87
N GLY A 77 -0.62 -10.10 16.27
CA GLY A 77 0.64 -9.34 16.15
C GLY A 77 1.02 -8.92 14.72
N LEU A 78 0.08 -9.06 13.77
CA LEU A 78 0.28 -8.71 12.35
C LEU A 78 0.11 -7.22 12.04
N VAL A 79 -0.23 -6.43 13.05
CA VAL A 79 -0.43 -4.98 12.93
C VAL A 79 0.46 -4.28 13.94
N GLU A 80 1.15 -3.25 13.50
CA GLU A 80 1.96 -2.38 14.35
C GLU A 80 1.61 -0.91 14.13
N ARG A 81 1.86 -0.10 15.14
CA ARG A 81 1.74 1.35 15.05
C ARG A 81 3.12 1.96 15.18
N ARG A 82 3.57 2.66 14.14
CA ARG A 82 4.90 3.28 14.13
C ARG A 82 4.87 4.65 13.48
N ASN A 83 5.85 5.47 13.83
CA ASN A 83 6.14 6.70 13.12
C ASN A 83 6.95 6.38 11.86
N SER A 84 6.55 6.93 10.73
CA SER A 84 7.23 6.68 9.45
C SER A 84 6.99 7.84 8.49
N PRO A 85 7.97 8.16 7.63
CA PRO A 85 7.79 9.16 6.60
C PRO A 85 6.77 8.69 5.56
N VAL A 86 5.81 9.55 5.27
CA VAL A 86 4.77 9.33 4.25
C VAL A 86 4.77 10.46 3.24
N ASN A 87 4.29 10.18 2.03
CA ASN A 87 4.03 11.22 1.05
C ASN A 87 2.76 11.98 1.45
N TRP A 88 2.84 13.28 1.57
CA TRP A 88 1.73 14.14 1.95
C TRP A 88 1.43 15.16 0.86
N CYS A 89 0.16 15.24 0.47
CA CYS A 89 -0.30 16.32 -0.41
C CYS A 89 -0.91 17.46 0.43
N PRO A 90 -0.29 18.66 0.46
CA PRO A 90 -0.79 19.78 1.26
C PRO A 90 -2.11 20.35 0.75
N LYS A 91 -2.39 20.24 -0.55
CA LYS A 91 -3.64 20.71 -1.15
C LYS A 91 -4.80 19.75 -0.94
N CYS A 92 -4.57 18.45 -1.12
CA CYS A 92 -5.59 17.42 -0.87
C CYS A 92 -5.71 17.07 0.63
N GLN A 93 -4.75 17.49 1.45
CA GLN A 93 -4.66 17.20 2.90
C GLN A 93 -4.77 15.69 3.20
N THR A 94 -4.02 14.89 2.45
CA THR A 94 -4.05 13.43 2.56
C THR A 94 -2.68 12.82 2.32
N VAL A 95 -2.51 11.61 2.86
CA VAL A 95 -1.39 10.73 2.55
C VAL A 95 -1.57 10.15 1.15
N LEU A 96 -0.46 10.01 0.42
CA LEU A 96 -0.42 9.41 -0.91
C LEU A 96 0.42 8.14 -0.89
N ALA A 97 -0.05 7.10 -1.57
CA ALA A 97 0.77 5.94 -1.93
C ALA A 97 1.86 6.35 -2.94
N ASN A 98 2.91 5.54 -3.06
CA ASN A 98 4.02 5.85 -3.97
C ASN A 98 3.54 6.00 -5.42
N GLU A 99 2.60 5.16 -5.86
CA GLU A 99 2.00 5.16 -7.19
C GLU A 99 1.17 6.42 -7.48
N GLN A 100 0.82 7.16 -6.42
CA GLN A 100 0.05 8.41 -6.50
C GLN A 100 0.94 9.66 -6.55
N VAL A 101 2.24 9.46 -6.61
CA VAL A 101 3.23 10.53 -6.76
C VAL A 101 3.91 10.37 -8.12
N THR A 102 3.70 11.34 -9.00
CA THR A 102 4.28 11.36 -10.34
C THR A 102 5.20 12.56 -10.43
N GLU A 103 6.49 12.34 -10.71
CA GLU A 103 7.51 13.41 -10.82
C GLU A 103 7.55 14.38 -9.61
N GLY A 104 7.29 13.86 -8.40
CA GLY A 104 7.25 14.65 -7.17
C GLY A 104 5.94 15.40 -6.91
N GLU A 105 4.94 15.20 -7.77
CA GLU A 105 3.65 15.86 -7.68
C GLU A 105 2.51 14.87 -7.34
N CYS A 106 1.45 15.40 -6.75
CA CYS A 106 0.22 14.67 -6.50
C CYS A 106 -0.50 14.35 -7.82
N TRP A 107 -0.74 13.08 -8.10
CA TRP A 107 -1.44 12.60 -9.31
C TRP A 107 -2.80 13.27 -9.59
N ARG A 108 -3.43 13.81 -8.54
CA ARG A 108 -4.78 14.39 -8.60
C ARG A 108 -4.80 15.90 -8.79
N CYS A 109 -3.97 16.64 -8.05
CA CYS A 109 -4.04 18.10 -8.00
C CYS A 109 -2.77 18.79 -8.48
N HIS A 110 -1.75 18.02 -8.86
CA HIS A 110 -0.45 18.50 -9.38
C HIS A 110 0.29 19.46 -8.44
N SER A 111 0.00 19.38 -7.14
CA SER A 111 0.78 20.12 -6.14
C SER A 111 1.99 19.29 -5.71
N ALA A 112 3.10 19.98 -5.42
CA ALA A 112 4.30 19.34 -4.90
C ALA A 112 3.98 18.51 -3.65
N VAL A 113 4.53 17.31 -3.58
CA VAL A 113 4.36 16.36 -2.48
C VAL A 113 5.45 16.58 -1.45
N GLU A 114 5.07 16.59 -0.19
CA GLU A 114 5.97 16.73 0.95
C GLU A 114 6.16 15.37 1.64
N LYS A 115 7.33 15.19 2.29
CA LYS A 115 7.52 14.09 3.24
C LYS A 115 7.10 14.58 4.63
N ARG A 116 6.27 13.79 5.31
CA ARG A 116 5.86 14.05 6.70
C ARG A 116 5.98 12.79 7.53
N ASP A 117 6.48 12.93 8.73
CA ASP A 117 6.50 11.83 9.70
C ASP A 117 5.14 11.76 10.39
N LEU A 118 4.43 10.67 10.15
CA LEU A 118 3.14 10.41 10.76
C LEU A 118 3.12 9.07 11.47
N THR A 119 2.47 9.04 12.62
CA THR A 119 2.19 7.78 13.31
C THR A 119 1.00 7.09 12.64
N GLN A 120 1.27 5.97 12.00
CA GLN A 120 0.30 5.21 11.20
C GLN A 120 0.25 3.74 11.64
N TRP A 121 -0.81 3.06 11.24
CA TRP A 121 -0.93 1.62 11.35
C TRP A 121 -0.35 0.93 10.12
N TYR A 122 0.44 -0.11 10.36
CA TYR A 122 1.07 -0.91 9.32
C TYR A 122 0.71 -2.38 9.49
N LEU A 123 0.41 -3.05 8.38
CA LEU A 123 0.29 -4.50 8.32
C LEU A 123 1.67 -5.09 8.01
N LYS A 124 2.09 -6.09 8.78
CA LYS A 124 3.37 -6.80 8.59
C LYS A 124 3.27 -7.81 7.45
N ILE A 125 3.04 -7.32 6.24
CA ILE A 125 2.83 -8.17 5.05
C ILE A 125 4.07 -8.98 4.68
N THR A 126 5.26 -8.49 5.01
CA THR A 126 6.54 -9.16 4.71
C THR A 126 6.79 -10.39 5.56
N ASP A 127 6.09 -10.57 6.69
CA ASP A 127 6.20 -11.77 7.52
C ASP A 127 5.78 -13.05 6.76
N TYR A 128 4.96 -12.89 5.74
CA TYR A 128 4.48 -13.99 4.88
C TYR A 128 5.21 -14.09 3.53
N ALA A 129 6.19 -13.23 3.26
CA ALA A 129 6.80 -13.14 1.94
C ALA A 129 7.46 -14.46 1.50
N GLN A 130 8.17 -15.15 2.40
CA GLN A 130 8.82 -16.41 2.09
C GLN A 130 7.80 -17.53 1.89
N GLU A 131 6.81 -17.66 2.78
CA GLU A 131 5.73 -18.64 2.67
C GLU A 131 4.97 -18.49 1.34
N LEU A 132 4.61 -17.24 0.98
CA LEU A 132 3.93 -16.96 -0.28
C LEU A 132 4.77 -17.33 -1.50
N LEU A 133 6.09 -17.16 -1.44
CA LEU A 133 6.98 -17.54 -2.52
C LEU A 133 7.07 -19.07 -2.66
N ASP A 134 7.24 -19.77 -1.54
CA ASP A 134 7.37 -21.23 -1.52
C ASP A 134 6.06 -21.92 -1.94
N ASP A 135 4.91 -21.35 -1.57
CA ASP A 135 3.59 -21.88 -1.90
C ASP A 135 3.20 -21.70 -3.38
N LEU A 136 3.93 -20.88 -4.16
CA LEU A 136 3.70 -20.81 -5.62
C LEU A 136 3.87 -22.15 -6.32
N ASP A 137 4.74 -23.01 -5.80
CA ASP A 137 4.99 -24.34 -6.35
C ASP A 137 3.79 -25.29 -6.18
N GLN A 138 2.90 -24.99 -5.21
CA GLN A 138 1.68 -25.79 -4.95
C GLN A 138 0.49 -25.37 -5.82
N LEU A 139 0.62 -24.32 -6.61
CA LEU A 139 -0.45 -23.76 -7.43
C LEU A 139 -0.46 -24.38 -8.85
N ASP A 140 -0.73 -25.68 -8.93
CA ASP A 140 -0.69 -26.43 -10.21
C ASP A 140 -1.66 -25.88 -11.28
N GLY A 141 -2.78 -25.30 -10.87
CA GLY A 141 -3.78 -24.73 -11.76
C GLY A 141 -3.48 -23.30 -12.24
N TRP A 142 -2.36 -22.69 -11.80
CA TRP A 142 -2.00 -21.33 -12.19
C TRP A 142 -1.08 -21.33 -13.42
N PRO A 143 -1.28 -20.40 -14.38
CA PRO A 143 -0.34 -20.23 -15.49
C PRO A 143 1.06 -19.85 -14.99
N GLU A 144 2.10 -20.46 -15.56
CA GLU A 144 3.51 -20.18 -15.19
C GLU A 144 3.88 -18.69 -15.24
N ARG A 145 3.35 -17.98 -16.24
CA ARG A 145 3.55 -16.53 -16.34
C ARG A 145 3.05 -15.77 -15.10
N VAL A 146 1.92 -16.21 -14.53
CA VAL A 146 1.35 -15.58 -13.33
C VAL A 146 2.20 -15.88 -12.11
N LYS A 147 2.64 -17.15 -11.95
CA LYS A 147 3.57 -17.53 -10.86
C LYS A 147 4.86 -16.70 -10.93
N GLN A 148 5.45 -16.56 -12.12
CA GLN A 148 6.64 -15.75 -12.31
C GLN A 148 6.42 -14.28 -11.97
N MET A 149 5.26 -13.71 -12.33
CA MET A 149 4.91 -12.33 -11.95
C MET A 149 4.78 -12.17 -10.43
N GLN A 150 4.21 -13.14 -9.74
CA GLN A 150 4.12 -13.13 -8.26
C GLN A 150 5.50 -13.24 -7.62
N ALA A 151 6.34 -14.17 -8.07
CA ALA A 151 7.70 -14.32 -7.59
C ALA A 151 8.53 -13.03 -7.77
N ASN A 152 8.43 -12.41 -8.93
CA ASN A 152 9.12 -11.15 -9.22
C ASN A 152 8.58 -9.99 -8.35
N TRP A 153 7.28 -9.98 -8.04
CA TRP A 153 6.69 -8.97 -7.17
C TRP A 153 7.16 -9.13 -5.73
N ILE A 154 7.22 -10.35 -5.20
CA ILE A 154 7.78 -10.64 -3.86
C ILE A 154 9.25 -10.23 -3.83
N GLY A 155 10.00 -10.51 -4.91
CA GLY A 155 11.32 -9.96 -5.15
C GLY A 155 12.35 -10.40 -4.12
N ARG A 156 12.38 -11.70 -3.73
CA ARG A 156 13.43 -12.22 -2.84
C ARG A 156 14.79 -11.89 -3.41
N SER A 157 15.61 -11.24 -2.61
CA SER A 157 16.97 -10.86 -2.97
C SER A 157 17.93 -11.36 -1.89
N GLU A 158 19.00 -12.01 -2.32
CA GLU A 158 20.10 -12.45 -1.45
C GLU A 158 21.35 -11.63 -1.76
N GLY A 159 22.05 -11.25 -0.73
CA GLY A 159 23.25 -10.45 -0.87
C GLY A 159 24.10 -10.47 0.40
N ALA A 160 25.11 -9.66 0.41
CA ALA A 160 26.01 -9.51 1.55
C ALA A 160 26.06 -8.06 2.02
N GLU A 161 26.16 -7.90 3.33
CA GLU A 161 26.57 -6.63 3.92
C GLU A 161 28.10 -6.56 3.89
N VAL A 162 28.62 -5.48 3.33
CA VAL A 162 30.07 -5.20 3.29
C VAL A 162 30.32 -3.95 4.11
N LYS A 163 31.27 -4.05 5.05
CA LYS A 163 31.66 -2.93 5.91
C LYS A 163 32.99 -2.38 5.41
N PHE A 164 33.00 -1.10 5.08
CA PHE A 164 34.20 -0.34 4.73
C PHE A 164 34.63 0.50 5.93
N THR A 165 35.87 0.42 6.31
CA THR A 165 36.44 1.26 7.36
C THR A 165 36.86 2.61 6.79
N LEU A 166 36.46 3.70 7.41
CA LEU A 166 36.93 5.04 7.07
C LEU A 166 38.41 5.16 7.38
N CYS A 167 39.16 5.70 6.44
CA CYS A 167 40.59 5.98 6.58
C CYS A 167 40.84 7.48 6.61
N ASP A 168 41.97 7.88 7.18
CA ASP A 168 42.46 9.26 7.09
C ASP A 168 42.90 9.61 5.66
N LYS A 169 43.31 10.87 5.43
CA LYS A 169 43.77 11.33 4.10
C LYS A 169 45.04 10.62 3.64
N GLN A 170 45.75 9.93 4.51
CA GLN A 170 46.94 9.16 4.26
C GLN A 170 46.64 7.68 4.00
N GLY A 171 45.38 7.26 4.13
CA GLY A 171 44.93 5.89 3.93
C GLY A 171 45.04 4.99 5.16
N ASN A 172 45.28 5.55 6.35
CA ASN A 172 45.41 4.76 7.57
C ASN A 172 44.01 4.56 8.18
N ALA A 173 43.68 3.31 8.47
CA ALA A 173 42.46 2.97 9.23
C ALA A 173 42.74 3.11 10.74
N PRO A 174 41.73 3.45 11.56
CA PRO A 174 41.83 3.46 13.01
C PRO A 174 42.16 2.03 13.53
N GLU A 175 43.04 1.94 14.54
CA GLU A 175 43.44 0.65 15.14
C GLU A 175 42.27 -0.12 15.74
N ASN A 176 41.28 0.60 16.27
CA ASN A 176 40.03 0.03 16.83
C ASN A 176 38.84 0.77 16.25
N PRO A 177 38.34 0.40 15.06
CA PRO A 177 37.20 1.07 14.44
C PRO A 177 35.94 0.89 15.25
N THR A 178 35.23 1.98 15.47
CA THR A 178 33.89 2.04 16.06
C THR A 178 32.79 1.95 14.96
N GLU A 179 31.54 1.90 15.32
CA GLU A 179 30.45 1.93 14.32
C GLU A 179 30.44 3.21 13.49
N ASP A 180 30.86 4.34 14.07
CA ASP A 180 30.97 5.63 13.37
C ASP A 180 32.10 5.65 12.33
N ASP A 181 33.08 4.75 12.45
CA ASP A 181 34.17 4.60 11.51
C ASP A 181 33.85 3.61 10.37
N LEU A 182 32.62 3.08 10.33
CA LEU A 182 32.23 2.06 9.36
C LEU A 182 31.11 2.57 8.44
N ILE A 183 31.30 2.36 7.14
CA ILE A 183 30.22 2.47 6.16
C ILE A 183 29.75 1.07 5.83
N THR A 184 28.52 0.75 6.21
CA THR A 184 27.91 -0.54 5.89
C THR A 184 27.03 -0.39 4.64
N VAL A 185 27.31 -1.21 3.62
CA VAL A 185 26.54 -1.26 2.38
C VAL A 185 26.03 -2.66 2.13
N PHE A 186 24.81 -2.76 1.60
CA PHE A 186 24.28 -4.03 1.11
C PHE A 186 24.46 -4.14 -0.39
N THR A 187 24.87 -5.30 -0.88
CA THR A 187 24.97 -5.58 -2.31
C THR A 187 24.59 -7.01 -2.64
N THR A 188 23.93 -7.21 -3.77
CA THR A 188 23.69 -8.55 -4.35
C THR A 188 24.89 -9.07 -5.15
N ARG A 189 25.91 -8.25 -5.37
CA ARG A 189 27.09 -8.53 -6.18
C ARG A 189 28.36 -8.16 -5.44
N ALA A 190 28.57 -8.78 -4.27
CA ALA A 190 29.80 -8.59 -3.48
C ALA A 190 31.07 -8.92 -4.25
N ASP A 191 30.99 -9.83 -5.22
CA ASP A 191 32.04 -10.23 -6.13
C ASP A 191 32.55 -9.09 -7.06
N THR A 192 31.77 -8.03 -7.22
CA THR A 192 32.09 -6.87 -8.08
C THR A 192 32.59 -5.65 -7.29
N LEU A 193 32.64 -5.73 -5.97
CA LEU A 193 33.10 -4.62 -5.12
C LEU A 193 34.59 -4.68 -4.93
N PHE A 194 35.31 -3.73 -5.53
CA PHE A 194 36.79 -3.59 -5.39
C PHE A 194 37.20 -2.40 -4.53
N GLY A 195 36.25 -1.64 -4.03
CA GLY A 195 36.46 -0.47 -3.19
C GLY A 195 35.24 0.43 -3.14
N CYS A 196 35.31 1.47 -2.31
CA CYS A 196 34.34 2.52 -2.18
C CYS A 196 35.00 3.87 -2.39
N SER A 197 34.44 4.72 -3.25
CA SER A 197 34.89 6.10 -3.46
C SER A 197 33.71 7.04 -3.32
N PHE A 198 33.97 8.20 -2.72
CA PHE A 198 33.03 9.30 -2.59
C PHE A 198 33.43 10.47 -3.49
#